data_5285a33e4c76918736f2d4503e558bf0
#
_entry.id   5285a33e4c76918736f2d4503e558bf0
#
_cell.length_a   1.000
_cell.length_b   1.000
_cell.length_c   1.000
_cell.angle_alpha   90.00
_cell.angle_beta   90.00
_cell.angle_gamma   90.00
#
_symmetry.space_group_name_H-M   'P 1'
#
loop_
_entity.id
_entity.type
_entity.pdbx_description
1 polymer ?
#
loop_
_entity_poly.entity_id
_entity_poly.type
_entity_poly.pdbx_seq_one_letter_code
_entity_poly.pdbx_strand_id
1 'polypeptide(L)'
;MRGLILMHKTVLLYEAIDNLNVKEDGIYVDATLGFGGHSGLILKRIKRGFLFAFDQDDMAIEYSKKKLEDISSNFEIIKANFANLEEELNNRGITRIDGIVFDLGVSSPQLDIPERGFSYHNDAPLDMRMDTDSRFSAYNVVNEYSYDDLVRILRDYGEEKYACSIAKNIVKEREKGSIDTTLELVDIIKKSMPYKAMRDVHPARRSFQAIRIEVNHELDVLKIALESAIRMLNVGGRISVITFHSLEDRIVKDIFNKYSKVDSNLSRLPFVPSEFEPKYKTVLNITPSDEEIRENNRARSSRLRVIERIKE
;
A
#
# COMPACT_ATOMS: atom_id res chain seq x y z
N MET A 1 16.97 -0.71 19.75
CA MET A 1 15.62 -0.81 19.16
C MET A 1 14.55 0.05 19.83
N ARG A 2 14.48 0.23 21.15
CA ARG A 2 13.42 1.06 21.80
C ARG A 2 13.40 2.55 21.44
N GLY A 3 14.47 3.14 20.97
CA GLY A 3 14.56 4.60 20.68
C GLY A 3 14.06 5.03 19.29
N LEU A 4 14.08 4.16 18.28
CA LEU A 4 13.66 4.48 16.90
C LEU A 4 12.14 4.36 16.68
N ILE A 5 11.45 3.58 17.52
CA ILE A 5 10.03 3.25 17.35
C ILE A 5 9.10 4.35 17.92
N LEU A 6 9.65 5.28 18.72
CA LEU A 6 8.87 6.28 19.46
C LEU A 6 8.30 7.44 18.63
N MET A 7 8.59 7.55 17.33
CA MET A 7 8.17 8.69 16.51
C MET A 7 7.30 8.31 15.29
N HIS A 8 6.74 7.10 15.24
CA HIS A 8 5.86 6.75 14.13
C HIS A 8 4.49 7.38 14.30
N LYS A 9 4.18 8.39 13.48
CA LYS A 9 2.83 8.98 13.38
C LYS A 9 2.13 8.36 12.18
N THR A 10 0.99 7.71 12.43
CA THR A 10 0.15 7.10 11.38
C THR A 10 -0.41 8.20 10.49
N VAL A 11 -0.31 8.02 9.18
CA VAL A 11 -0.74 8.99 8.18
C VAL A 11 -2.26 9.03 8.09
N LEU A 12 -2.86 10.24 8.06
CA LEU A 12 -4.31 10.47 7.90
C LEU A 12 -5.17 9.61 8.86
N LEU A 13 -4.65 9.39 10.09
CA LEU A 13 -5.25 8.44 11.06
C LEU A 13 -6.71 8.73 11.35
N TYR A 14 -7.01 9.97 11.72
CA TYR A 14 -8.37 10.36 12.07
C TYR A 14 -9.25 10.48 10.84
N GLU A 15 -8.74 11.05 9.76
CA GLU A 15 -9.45 11.23 8.51
C GLU A 15 -9.89 9.89 7.91
N ALA A 16 -9.03 8.87 7.97
CA ALA A 16 -9.35 7.54 7.46
C ALA A 16 -10.43 6.84 8.31
N ILE A 17 -10.29 6.87 9.64
CA ILE A 17 -11.17 6.12 10.55
C ILE A 17 -12.47 6.88 10.85
N ASP A 18 -12.47 8.23 10.89
CA ASP A 18 -13.71 9.00 11.01
C ASP A 18 -14.61 8.79 9.78
N ASN A 19 -14.01 8.76 8.60
CA ASN A 19 -14.74 8.50 7.37
C ASN A 19 -15.07 7.03 7.13
N LEU A 20 -14.44 6.09 7.85
CA LEU A 20 -14.84 4.68 7.87
C LEU A 20 -16.20 4.48 8.58
N ASN A 21 -16.61 5.47 9.39
CA ASN A 21 -17.89 5.51 10.10
C ASN A 21 -18.10 4.27 11.01
N VAL A 22 -17.10 4.03 11.86
CA VAL A 22 -17.04 2.83 12.73
C VAL A 22 -18.24 2.75 13.66
N LYS A 23 -19.00 1.65 13.59
CA LYS A 23 -20.12 1.28 14.48
C LYS A 23 -19.61 0.38 15.60
N GLU A 24 -20.26 0.46 16.76
CA GLU A 24 -19.84 -0.27 17.97
C GLU A 24 -19.90 -1.81 17.84
N ASP A 25 -20.72 -2.34 16.95
CA ASP A 25 -20.99 -3.77 16.75
C ASP A 25 -20.60 -4.27 15.34
N GLY A 26 -19.91 -3.43 14.55
CA GLY A 26 -19.51 -3.76 13.19
C GLY A 26 -18.29 -4.66 13.11
N ILE A 27 -18.12 -5.30 11.95
CA ILE A 27 -16.94 -6.10 11.59
C ILE A 27 -16.05 -5.24 10.66
N TYR A 28 -14.82 -5.03 11.11
CA TYR A 28 -13.85 -4.19 10.40
C TYR A 28 -12.61 -4.96 10.00
N VAL A 29 -11.96 -4.44 8.97
CA VAL A 29 -10.68 -4.98 8.50
C VAL A 29 -9.65 -3.84 8.42
N ASP A 30 -8.45 -4.10 8.91
CA ASP A 30 -7.24 -3.35 8.58
C ASP A 30 -6.40 -4.23 7.66
N ALA A 31 -6.34 -3.87 6.38
CA ALA A 31 -5.63 -4.66 5.37
C ALA A 31 -4.10 -4.51 5.47
N THR A 32 -3.63 -3.54 6.24
CA THR A 32 -2.23 -3.11 6.34
C THR A 32 -1.89 -2.74 7.78
N LEU A 33 -1.92 -3.74 8.67
CA LEU A 33 -1.77 -3.58 10.12
C LEU A 33 -0.59 -2.65 10.51
N GLY A 34 0.59 -2.88 9.90
CA GLY A 34 1.81 -2.14 10.22
C GLY A 34 2.04 -2.08 11.73
N PHE A 35 2.15 -0.87 12.29
CA PHE A 35 2.26 -0.66 13.74
C PHE A 35 0.93 -0.47 14.48
N GLY A 36 -0.16 -0.91 13.87
CA GLY A 36 -1.48 -0.93 14.50
C GLY A 36 -2.05 0.44 14.87
N GLY A 37 -1.73 1.48 14.09
CA GLY A 37 -2.27 2.81 14.33
C GLY A 37 -3.75 2.90 14.01
N HIS A 38 -4.13 2.58 12.79
CA HIS A 38 -5.53 2.50 12.34
C HIS A 38 -6.30 1.45 13.13
N SER A 39 -5.74 0.23 13.25
CA SER A 39 -6.30 -0.86 14.07
C SER A 39 -6.61 -0.43 15.49
N GLY A 40 -5.67 0.24 16.17
CA GLY A 40 -5.87 0.71 17.55
C GLY A 40 -7.00 1.75 17.67
N LEU A 41 -7.19 2.62 16.67
CA LEU A 41 -8.28 3.58 16.67
C LEU A 41 -9.63 2.91 16.38
N ILE A 42 -9.69 1.92 15.50
CA ILE A 42 -10.89 1.09 15.27
C ILE A 42 -11.28 0.38 16.57
N LEU A 43 -10.34 -0.31 17.22
CA LEU A 43 -10.58 -1.05 18.46
C LEU A 43 -11.13 -0.18 19.61
N LYS A 44 -10.72 1.09 19.69
CA LYS A 44 -11.26 2.03 20.67
C LYS A 44 -12.71 2.43 20.39
N ARG A 45 -13.22 2.25 19.17
CA ARG A 45 -14.57 2.63 18.75
C ARG A 45 -15.55 1.47 18.77
N ILE A 46 -15.10 0.25 18.49
CA ILE A 46 -15.94 -0.95 18.59
C ILE A 46 -16.10 -1.38 20.06
N LYS A 47 -17.27 -1.91 20.41
CA LYS A 47 -17.55 -2.47 21.76
C LYS A 47 -17.88 -3.96 21.69
N ARG A 48 -18.78 -4.33 20.79
CA ARG A 48 -19.20 -5.72 20.52
C ARG A 48 -18.78 -6.19 19.15
N GLY A 49 -18.25 -5.28 18.33
CA GLY A 49 -17.73 -5.56 17.01
C GLY A 49 -16.39 -6.31 17.05
N PHE A 50 -15.83 -6.59 15.89
CA PHE A 50 -14.58 -7.32 15.75
C PHE A 50 -13.68 -6.72 14.68
N LEU A 51 -12.37 -6.80 14.87
CA LEU A 51 -11.35 -6.34 13.93
C LEU A 51 -10.51 -7.50 13.43
N PHE A 52 -10.41 -7.68 12.13
CA PHE A 52 -9.41 -8.51 11.48
C PHE A 52 -8.30 -7.63 10.92
N ALA A 53 -7.05 -7.90 11.27
CA ALA A 53 -5.91 -7.09 10.82
C ALA A 53 -4.91 -7.97 10.06
N PHE A 54 -4.55 -7.56 8.85
CA PHE A 54 -3.67 -8.29 7.96
C PHE A 54 -2.28 -7.68 7.94
N ASP A 55 -1.27 -8.50 8.00
CA ASP A 55 0.10 -8.16 7.63
C ASP A 55 0.85 -9.43 7.22
N GLN A 56 1.89 -9.27 6.41
CA GLN A 56 2.80 -10.34 6.01
C GLN A 56 4.18 -10.21 6.68
N ASP A 57 4.44 -9.11 7.38
CA ASP A 57 5.69 -8.84 8.07
C ASP A 57 5.59 -9.26 9.55
N ASP A 58 6.34 -10.31 9.94
CA ASP A 58 6.36 -10.82 11.31
C ASP A 58 6.70 -9.76 12.35
N MET A 59 7.58 -8.82 12.01
CA MET A 59 7.97 -7.73 12.92
C MET A 59 6.79 -6.79 13.20
N ALA A 60 6.01 -6.45 12.18
CA ALA A 60 4.81 -5.63 12.31
C ALA A 60 3.76 -6.35 13.18
N ILE A 61 3.55 -7.64 12.93
CA ILE A 61 2.62 -8.49 13.66
C ILE A 61 2.98 -8.57 15.14
N GLU A 62 4.24 -8.91 15.46
CA GLU A 62 4.70 -9.05 16.85
C GLU A 62 4.58 -7.75 17.64
N TYR A 63 4.98 -6.63 17.02
CA TYR A 63 4.87 -5.32 17.65
C TYR A 63 3.42 -4.91 17.90
N SER A 64 2.57 -5.04 16.88
CA SER A 64 1.19 -4.57 16.94
C SER A 64 0.34 -5.42 17.86
N LYS A 65 0.59 -6.72 17.94
CA LYS A 65 -0.15 -7.63 18.82
C LYS A 65 -0.18 -7.13 20.26
N LYS A 66 1.00 -6.83 20.84
CA LYS A 66 1.11 -6.32 22.21
C LYS A 66 0.34 -5.02 22.42
N LYS A 67 0.48 -4.09 21.45
CA LYS A 67 -0.19 -2.80 21.49
C LYS A 67 -1.72 -2.93 21.43
N LEU A 68 -2.24 -3.85 20.61
CA LEU A 68 -3.68 -4.04 20.44
C LEU A 68 -4.29 -4.80 21.62
N GLU A 69 -3.58 -5.77 22.21
CA GLU A 69 -3.98 -6.48 23.43
C GLU A 69 -4.20 -5.54 24.62
N ASP A 70 -3.43 -4.44 24.71
CA ASP A 70 -3.61 -3.41 25.73
C ASP A 70 -4.90 -2.58 25.53
N ILE A 71 -5.52 -2.64 24.34
CA ILE A 71 -6.73 -1.88 24.00
C ILE A 71 -7.98 -2.75 24.12
N SER A 72 -7.98 -3.96 23.55
CA SER A 72 -9.13 -4.85 23.47
C SER A 72 -8.70 -6.27 23.10
N SER A 73 -9.55 -7.25 23.41
CA SER A 73 -9.44 -8.64 22.92
C SER A 73 -10.27 -8.91 21.64
N ASN A 74 -11.01 -7.93 21.14
CA ASN A 74 -11.93 -8.08 20.01
C ASN A 74 -11.22 -7.96 18.67
N PHE A 75 -10.12 -8.67 18.49
CA PHE A 75 -9.38 -8.67 17.23
C PHE A 75 -8.68 -9.99 16.95
N GLU A 76 -8.35 -10.21 15.68
CA GLU A 76 -7.47 -11.27 15.22
C GLU A 76 -6.47 -10.68 14.22
N ILE A 77 -5.19 -11.03 14.37
CA ILE A 77 -4.16 -10.70 13.38
C ILE A 77 -3.97 -11.92 12.48
N ILE A 78 -4.07 -11.70 11.19
CA ILE A 78 -3.93 -12.72 10.14
C ILE A 78 -2.61 -12.47 9.42
N LYS A 79 -1.64 -13.41 9.56
CA LYS A 79 -0.41 -13.39 8.79
C LYS A 79 -0.70 -13.82 7.36
N ALA A 80 -1.06 -12.89 6.50
CA ALA A 80 -1.34 -13.13 5.10
C ALA A 80 -1.20 -11.84 4.29
N ASN A 81 -0.97 -11.99 2.99
CA ASN A 81 -1.12 -10.90 2.07
C ASN A 81 -2.61 -10.53 1.94
N PHE A 82 -2.94 -9.26 1.94
CA PHE A 82 -4.31 -8.77 1.84
C PHE A 82 -5.00 -9.12 0.49
N ALA A 83 -4.26 -9.61 -0.52
CA ALA A 83 -4.87 -10.23 -1.71
C ALA A 83 -5.77 -11.42 -1.33
N ASN A 84 -5.46 -12.12 -0.25
CA ASN A 84 -6.21 -13.30 0.23
C ASN A 84 -7.37 -12.93 1.18
N LEU A 85 -7.70 -11.62 1.28
CA LEU A 85 -8.71 -11.07 2.19
C LEU A 85 -10.02 -11.87 2.20
N GLU A 86 -10.59 -12.11 1.03
CA GLU A 86 -11.89 -12.80 0.90
C GLU A 86 -11.81 -14.26 1.33
N GLU A 87 -10.76 -14.97 0.96
CA GLU A 87 -10.52 -16.37 1.35
C GLU A 87 -10.34 -16.49 2.86
N GLU A 88 -9.46 -15.67 3.43
CA GLU A 88 -9.13 -15.70 4.85
C GLU A 88 -10.34 -15.37 5.75
N LEU A 89 -11.17 -14.42 5.35
CA LEU A 89 -12.38 -14.06 6.07
C LEU A 89 -13.46 -15.14 5.91
N ASN A 90 -13.65 -15.70 4.71
CA ASN A 90 -14.60 -16.78 4.48
C ASN A 90 -14.25 -18.04 5.28
N ASN A 91 -12.96 -18.39 5.43
CA ASN A 91 -12.50 -19.50 6.26
C ASN A 91 -12.86 -19.31 7.75
N ARG A 92 -13.11 -18.05 8.17
CA ARG A 92 -13.55 -17.67 9.52
C ARG A 92 -15.06 -17.48 9.63
N GLY A 93 -15.81 -17.80 8.56
CA GLY A 93 -17.26 -17.64 8.49
C GLY A 93 -17.72 -16.19 8.28
N ILE A 94 -16.80 -15.29 7.94
CA ILE A 94 -17.10 -13.87 7.69
C ILE A 94 -17.28 -13.65 6.19
N THR A 95 -18.51 -13.46 5.76
CA THR A 95 -18.87 -13.21 4.36
C THR A 95 -19.15 -11.74 4.06
N ARG A 96 -19.31 -10.91 5.09
CA ARG A 96 -19.60 -9.48 4.99
C ARG A 96 -18.85 -8.68 6.04
N ILE A 97 -18.45 -7.46 5.70
CA ILE A 97 -17.76 -6.51 6.57
C ILE A 97 -18.43 -5.14 6.53
N ASP A 98 -18.33 -4.37 7.63
CA ASP A 98 -18.88 -3.03 7.74
C ASP A 98 -17.89 -1.93 7.33
N GLY A 99 -16.60 -2.27 7.24
CA GLY A 99 -15.61 -1.38 6.70
C GLY A 99 -14.21 -1.98 6.64
N ILE A 100 -13.38 -1.39 5.78
CA ILE A 100 -11.98 -1.78 5.61
C ILE A 100 -11.12 -0.56 5.36
N VAL A 101 -9.94 -0.53 5.97
CA VAL A 101 -8.89 0.47 5.72
C VAL A 101 -7.68 -0.19 5.05
N PHE A 102 -7.11 0.52 4.09
CA PHE A 102 -5.83 0.25 3.45
C PHE A 102 -4.91 1.45 3.66
N ASP A 103 -3.77 1.26 4.31
CA ASP A 103 -2.67 2.23 4.38
C ASP A 103 -1.51 1.67 3.55
N LEU A 104 -1.48 2.01 2.26
CA LEU A 104 -0.61 1.37 1.28
C LEU A 104 0.86 1.80 1.43
N GLY A 105 1.74 1.09 0.76
CA GLY A 105 3.17 1.37 0.72
C GLY A 105 3.97 0.63 1.78
N VAL A 106 5.04 1.24 2.26
CA VAL A 106 6.00 0.61 3.18
C VAL A 106 5.84 1.12 4.60
N SER A 107 5.98 0.24 5.57
CA SER A 107 6.01 0.61 6.98
C SER A 107 7.31 1.37 7.32
N SER A 108 7.26 2.17 8.40
CA SER A 108 8.44 2.92 8.83
C SER A 108 9.65 2.03 9.13
N PRO A 109 9.53 0.87 9.81
CA PRO A 109 10.69 -0.01 10.01
C PRO A 109 11.26 -0.58 8.74
N GLN A 110 10.44 -0.87 7.73
CA GLN A 110 10.98 -1.31 6.44
C GLN A 110 11.92 -0.28 5.85
N LEU A 111 11.66 1.02 6.05
CA LEU A 111 12.56 2.10 5.63
C LEU A 111 13.71 2.38 6.60
N ASP A 112 13.47 2.24 7.90
CA ASP A 112 14.39 2.67 8.96
C ASP A 112 15.39 1.57 9.35
N ILE A 113 15.10 0.29 9.03
CA ILE A 113 16.01 -0.84 9.22
C ILE A 113 16.78 -1.08 7.91
N PRO A 114 18.08 -0.74 7.86
CA PRO A 114 18.86 -0.82 6.62
C PRO A 114 18.84 -2.21 5.99
N GLU A 115 18.93 -3.26 6.78
CA GLU A 115 19.02 -4.66 6.37
C GLU A 115 17.82 -5.13 5.55
N ARG A 116 16.67 -4.42 5.63
CA ARG A 116 15.48 -4.69 4.82
C ARG A 116 15.63 -4.22 3.35
N GLY A 117 16.66 -3.45 3.01
CA GLY A 117 16.99 -3.03 1.65
C GLY A 117 16.03 -2.06 0.96
N PHE A 118 15.06 -1.48 1.67
CA PHE A 118 14.10 -0.51 1.09
C PHE A 118 14.69 0.89 0.92
N SER A 119 15.72 1.22 1.70
CA SER A 119 16.32 2.56 1.71
C SER A 119 17.47 2.68 0.71
N TYR A 120 17.48 3.75 -0.06
CA TYR A 120 18.58 4.13 -0.94
C TYR A 120 19.59 5.08 -0.27
N HIS A 121 19.49 5.27 1.05
CA HIS A 121 20.38 6.13 1.82
C HIS A 121 21.45 5.34 2.60
N ASN A 122 21.17 4.09 2.92
CA ASN A 122 22.04 3.21 3.70
C ASN A 122 22.49 2.03 2.83
N ASP A 123 23.71 1.57 3.05
CA ASP A 123 24.20 0.36 2.39
C ASP A 123 23.64 -0.88 3.08
N ALA A 124 23.03 -1.76 2.29
CA ALA A 124 22.35 -2.94 2.78
C ALA A 124 22.15 -3.96 1.63
N PRO A 125 21.85 -5.24 1.93
CA PRO A 125 21.48 -6.20 0.89
C PRO A 125 20.30 -5.73 0.04
N LEU A 126 20.28 -6.07 -1.25
CA LEU A 126 19.16 -5.86 -2.17
C LEU A 126 18.00 -6.82 -1.84
N ASP A 127 17.25 -6.55 -0.78
CA ASP A 127 16.13 -7.39 -0.33
C ASP A 127 14.78 -6.86 -0.80
N MET A 128 14.24 -5.83 -0.19
CA MET A 128 12.94 -5.18 -0.47
C MET A 128 11.70 -6.10 -0.30
N ARG A 129 11.83 -7.27 0.30
CA ARG A 129 10.67 -8.15 0.57
C ARG A 129 9.85 -7.63 1.75
N MET A 130 8.56 -7.52 1.60
CA MET A 130 7.63 -7.32 2.71
C MET A 130 7.42 -8.63 3.46
N ASP A 131 7.18 -9.72 2.74
CA ASP A 131 7.17 -11.08 3.26
C ASP A 131 8.59 -11.66 3.20
N THR A 132 9.20 -11.83 4.37
CA THR A 132 10.57 -12.37 4.50
C THR A 132 10.68 -13.87 4.20
N ASP A 133 9.55 -14.60 4.15
CA ASP A 133 9.51 -16.02 3.78
C ASP A 133 9.57 -16.21 2.25
N SER A 134 9.30 -15.16 1.46
CA SER A 134 9.46 -15.19 0.00
C SER A 134 10.93 -15.42 -0.38
N ARG A 135 11.16 -16.14 -1.48
CA ARG A 135 12.50 -16.35 -2.02
C ARG A 135 12.91 -15.28 -3.05
N PHE A 136 11.94 -14.58 -3.61
CA PHE A 136 12.16 -13.57 -4.64
C PHE A 136 12.36 -12.18 -4.00
N SER A 137 13.47 -11.53 -4.33
CA SER A 137 13.91 -10.28 -3.71
C SER A 137 14.38 -9.26 -4.78
N ALA A 138 14.75 -8.07 -4.36
CA ALA A 138 15.36 -7.07 -5.24
C ALA A 138 16.66 -7.56 -5.90
N TYR A 139 17.40 -8.45 -5.24
CA TYR A 139 18.57 -9.10 -5.82
C TYR A 139 18.22 -9.85 -7.11
N ASN A 140 17.15 -10.65 -7.10
CA ASN A 140 16.73 -11.39 -8.30
C ASN A 140 16.29 -10.44 -9.42
N VAL A 141 15.54 -9.40 -9.11
CA VAL A 141 15.14 -8.39 -10.11
C VAL A 141 16.36 -7.76 -10.77
N VAL A 142 17.35 -7.33 -9.98
CA VAL A 142 18.54 -6.63 -10.48
C VAL A 142 19.48 -7.57 -11.24
N ASN A 143 19.70 -8.79 -10.73
CA ASN A 143 20.72 -9.67 -11.27
C ASN A 143 20.20 -10.65 -12.32
N GLU A 144 18.90 -10.99 -12.34
CA GLU A 144 18.38 -12.07 -13.18
C GLU A 144 17.43 -11.58 -14.29
N TYR A 145 16.77 -10.41 -14.13
CA TYR A 145 15.84 -9.88 -15.14
C TYR A 145 16.53 -9.54 -16.45
N SER A 146 15.83 -9.75 -17.57
CA SER A 146 16.30 -9.31 -18.88
C SER A 146 16.38 -7.77 -18.95
N TYR A 147 17.13 -7.26 -19.94
CA TYR A 147 17.14 -5.82 -20.20
C TYR A 147 15.73 -5.27 -20.43
N ASP A 148 14.90 -5.95 -21.19
CA ASP A 148 13.55 -5.52 -21.53
C ASP A 148 12.63 -5.52 -20.32
N ASP A 149 12.74 -6.52 -19.43
CA ASP A 149 11.99 -6.57 -18.18
C ASP A 149 12.40 -5.44 -17.24
N LEU A 150 13.70 -5.17 -17.11
CA LEU A 150 14.18 -4.03 -16.33
C LEU A 150 13.64 -2.70 -16.88
N VAL A 151 13.68 -2.50 -18.21
CA VAL A 151 13.12 -1.30 -18.84
C VAL A 151 11.62 -1.19 -18.56
N ARG A 152 10.88 -2.30 -18.69
CA ARG A 152 9.43 -2.36 -18.42
C ARG A 152 9.12 -1.88 -17.00
N ILE A 153 9.70 -2.52 -15.99
CA ILE A 153 9.38 -2.18 -14.59
C ILE A 153 9.81 -0.75 -14.25
N LEU A 154 10.97 -0.30 -14.70
CA LEU A 154 11.45 1.06 -14.45
C LEU A 154 10.55 2.12 -15.08
N ARG A 155 9.96 1.85 -16.26
CA ARG A 155 8.99 2.74 -16.90
C ARG A 155 7.62 2.67 -16.25
N ASP A 156 7.06 1.46 -16.12
CA ASP A 156 5.67 1.24 -15.76
C ASP A 156 5.43 1.46 -14.26
N TYR A 157 6.39 1.07 -13.40
CA TYR A 157 6.28 1.19 -11.95
C TYR A 157 7.08 2.34 -11.35
N GLY A 158 8.15 2.76 -12.01
CA GLY A 158 8.96 3.90 -11.56
C GLY A 158 8.60 5.21 -12.23
N GLU A 159 7.88 5.20 -13.35
CA GLU A 159 7.72 6.36 -14.22
C GLU A 159 9.10 7.01 -14.52
N GLU A 160 10.14 6.15 -14.70
CA GLU A 160 11.53 6.56 -14.80
C GLU A 160 11.90 6.93 -16.26
N LYS A 161 12.29 8.17 -16.46
CA LYS A 161 12.64 8.69 -17.80
C LYS A 161 13.92 8.08 -18.37
N TYR A 162 14.84 7.68 -17.49
CA TYR A 162 16.13 7.11 -17.85
C TYR A 162 16.15 5.58 -17.80
N ALA A 163 14.99 4.93 -17.82
CA ALA A 163 14.83 3.48 -17.68
C ALA A 163 15.77 2.67 -18.60
N CYS A 164 15.87 3.03 -19.88
CA CYS A 164 16.75 2.35 -20.84
C CYS A 164 18.24 2.47 -20.47
N SER A 165 18.68 3.65 -20.03
CA SER A 165 20.07 3.86 -19.63
C SER A 165 20.39 3.14 -18.33
N ILE A 166 19.49 3.16 -17.36
CA ILE A 166 19.65 2.46 -16.08
C ILE A 166 19.70 0.95 -16.31
N ALA A 167 18.72 0.39 -17.03
CA ALA A 167 18.69 -1.04 -17.35
C ALA A 167 19.96 -1.51 -18.08
N LYS A 168 20.43 -0.73 -19.09
CA LYS A 168 21.68 -1.02 -19.81
C LYS A 168 22.87 -1.06 -18.88
N ASN A 169 22.98 -0.12 -17.95
CA ASN A 169 24.11 -0.08 -17.03
C ASN A 169 24.01 -1.17 -15.95
N ILE A 170 22.81 -1.54 -15.46
CA ILE A 170 22.62 -2.68 -14.59
C ILE A 170 23.13 -3.96 -15.27
N VAL A 171 22.65 -4.24 -16.49
CA VAL A 171 23.09 -5.44 -17.25
C VAL A 171 24.60 -5.45 -17.45
N LYS A 172 25.20 -4.31 -17.82
CA LYS A 172 26.64 -4.20 -18.00
C LYS A 172 27.45 -4.39 -16.72
N GLU A 173 26.99 -3.85 -15.61
CA GLU A 173 27.74 -3.97 -14.34
C GLU A 173 27.65 -5.39 -13.77
N ARG A 174 26.49 -6.04 -13.81
CA ARG A 174 26.35 -7.42 -13.33
C ARG A 174 27.11 -8.47 -14.14
N GLU A 175 27.52 -8.14 -15.39
CA GLU A 175 28.45 -8.99 -16.17
C GLU A 175 29.86 -9.07 -15.54
N LYS A 176 30.22 -8.10 -14.70
CA LYS A 176 31.52 -8.05 -14.00
C LYS A 176 31.49 -8.73 -12.63
N GLY A 177 30.32 -8.87 -12.06
CA GLY A 177 30.03 -9.46 -10.77
C GLY A 177 28.61 -9.08 -10.33
N SER A 178 28.01 -9.85 -9.41
CA SER A 178 26.68 -9.56 -8.90
C SER A 178 26.60 -8.15 -8.29
N ILE A 179 25.42 -7.53 -8.36
CA ILE A 179 25.09 -6.29 -7.68
C ILE A 179 24.39 -6.69 -6.39
N ASP A 180 25.06 -6.57 -5.26
CA ASP A 180 24.62 -7.19 -4.01
C ASP A 180 23.95 -6.19 -3.06
N THR A 181 24.32 -4.89 -3.17
CA THR A 181 23.90 -3.90 -2.19
C THR A 181 23.10 -2.73 -2.80
N THR A 182 22.37 -2.07 -1.92
CA THR A 182 21.56 -0.89 -2.26
C THR A 182 22.42 0.26 -2.81
N LEU A 183 23.58 0.54 -2.22
CA LEU A 183 24.45 1.64 -2.66
C LEU A 183 25.17 1.33 -3.97
N GLU A 184 25.53 0.08 -4.24
CA GLU A 184 26.02 -0.33 -5.58
C GLU A 184 24.98 -0.02 -6.66
N LEU A 185 23.70 -0.40 -6.43
CA LEU A 185 22.61 -0.06 -7.34
C LEU A 185 22.40 1.46 -7.48
N VAL A 186 22.44 2.21 -6.36
CA VAL A 186 22.34 3.68 -6.37
C VAL A 186 23.42 4.30 -7.25
N ASP A 187 24.65 3.81 -7.18
CA ASP A 187 25.77 4.34 -7.97
C ASP A 187 25.62 4.05 -9.47
N ILE A 188 25.09 2.88 -9.81
CA ILE A 188 24.76 2.53 -11.21
C ILE A 188 23.66 3.47 -11.73
N ILE A 189 22.62 3.72 -10.94
CA ILE A 189 21.53 4.63 -11.31
C ILE A 189 22.07 6.05 -11.53
N LYS A 190 22.88 6.56 -10.61
CA LYS A 190 23.50 7.91 -10.73
C LYS A 190 24.33 8.05 -12.02
N LYS A 191 25.15 7.03 -12.34
CA LYS A 191 25.95 7.01 -13.56
C LYS A 191 25.13 6.94 -14.85
N SER A 192 23.84 6.56 -14.73
CA SER A 192 22.94 6.35 -15.88
C SER A 192 22.16 7.60 -16.30
N MET A 193 22.25 8.69 -15.56
CA MET A 193 21.48 9.90 -15.82
C MET A 193 22.33 11.18 -15.75
N PRO A 194 21.92 12.27 -16.44
CA PRO A 194 22.67 13.52 -16.40
C PRO A 194 22.56 14.19 -15.02
N TYR A 195 23.63 14.87 -14.60
CA TYR A 195 23.71 15.56 -13.31
C TYR A 195 22.52 16.50 -13.02
N LYS A 196 22.00 17.17 -14.06
CA LYS A 196 20.83 18.07 -13.93
C LYS A 196 19.59 17.34 -13.41
N ALA A 197 19.41 16.06 -13.74
CA ALA A 197 18.25 15.27 -13.32
C ALA A 197 18.29 14.83 -11.83
N MET A 198 19.45 14.98 -11.18
CA MET A 198 19.69 14.57 -9.79
C MET A 198 19.50 15.69 -8.77
N ARG A 199 19.14 16.93 -9.20
CA ARG A 199 19.13 18.09 -8.30
C ARG A 199 17.94 18.16 -7.35
N ASP A 200 16.74 17.83 -7.84
CA ASP A 200 15.50 18.11 -7.11
C ASP A 200 15.00 16.91 -6.31
N VAL A 201 15.30 15.70 -6.77
CA VAL A 201 14.83 14.44 -6.17
C VAL A 201 15.97 13.44 -6.20
N HIS A 202 16.09 12.62 -5.16
CA HIS A 202 17.11 11.56 -5.11
C HIS A 202 16.99 10.64 -6.35
N PRO A 203 18.07 10.43 -7.12
CA PRO A 203 18.03 9.75 -8.43
C PRO A 203 17.50 8.32 -8.35
N ALA A 204 17.75 7.61 -7.26
CA ALA A 204 17.32 6.22 -7.11
C ALA A 204 15.84 6.07 -6.68
N ARG A 205 15.14 7.15 -6.27
CA ARG A 205 13.78 7.05 -5.71
C ARG A 205 12.82 6.28 -6.60
N ARG A 206 12.79 6.59 -7.90
CA ARG A 206 11.88 5.96 -8.87
C ARG A 206 12.24 4.52 -9.17
N SER A 207 13.52 4.24 -9.31
CA SER A 207 14.01 2.89 -9.58
C SER A 207 13.79 1.97 -8.38
N PHE A 208 14.01 2.44 -7.15
CA PHE A 208 13.71 1.69 -5.94
C PHE A 208 12.22 1.42 -5.78
N GLN A 209 11.36 2.42 -6.06
CA GLN A 209 9.91 2.20 -6.11
C GLN A 209 9.53 1.13 -7.12
N ALA A 210 10.10 1.16 -8.33
CA ALA A 210 9.81 0.18 -9.38
C ALA A 210 10.19 -1.25 -8.97
N ILE A 211 11.38 -1.43 -8.42
CA ILE A 211 11.88 -2.73 -7.97
C ILE A 211 11.03 -3.24 -6.80
N ARG A 212 10.70 -2.37 -5.84
CA ARG A 212 9.85 -2.71 -4.68
C ARG A 212 8.47 -3.19 -5.11
N ILE A 213 7.83 -2.47 -6.04
CA ILE A 213 6.51 -2.83 -6.58
C ILE A 213 6.57 -4.20 -7.26
N GLU A 214 7.63 -4.47 -8.03
CA GLU A 214 7.82 -5.76 -8.71
C GLU A 214 8.02 -6.89 -7.71
N VAL A 215 8.92 -6.73 -6.71
CA VAL A 215 9.21 -7.73 -5.69
C VAL A 215 7.97 -8.14 -4.90
N ASN A 216 7.12 -7.18 -4.57
CA ASN A 216 5.96 -7.39 -3.70
C ASN A 216 4.63 -7.48 -4.47
N HIS A 217 4.64 -7.40 -5.79
CA HIS A 217 3.44 -7.41 -6.66
C HIS A 217 2.37 -6.40 -6.23
N GLU A 218 2.78 -5.25 -5.67
CA GLU A 218 1.94 -4.31 -4.93
C GLU A 218 0.68 -3.87 -5.70
N LEU A 219 0.80 -3.60 -7.00
CA LEU A 219 -0.31 -3.10 -7.81
C LEU A 219 -1.35 -4.18 -8.14
N ASP A 220 -0.93 -5.42 -8.35
CA ASP A 220 -1.85 -6.53 -8.65
C ASP A 220 -2.56 -7.00 -7.39
N VAL A 221 -1.81 -7.10 -6.29
CA VAL A 221 -2.34 -7.39 -4.95
C VAL A 221 -3.42 -6.37 -4.56
N LEU A 222 -3.16 -5.07 -4.80
CA LEU A 222 -4.11 -3.99 -4.53
C LEU A 222 -5.42 -4.15 -5.34
N LYS A 223 -5.31 -4.46 -6.64
CA LYS A 223 -6.50 -4.66 -7.48
C LYS A 223 -7.36 -5.81 -6.97
N ILE A 224 -6.75 -6.96 -6.68
CA ILE A 224 -7.44 -8.15 -6.18
C ILE A 224 -8.14 -7.83 -4.86
N ALA A 225 -7.44 -7.23 -3.92
CA ALA A 225 -7.98 -6.92 -2.60
C ALA A 225 -9.13 -5.89 -2.64
N LEU A 226 -9.02 -4.85 -3.46
CA LEU A 226 -10.09 -3.86 -3.60
C LEU A 226 -11.36 -4.46 -4.20
N GLU A 227 -11.25 -5.31 -5.23
CA GLU A 227 -12.40 -6.01 -5.80
C GLU A 227 -13.04 -6.96 -4.77
N SER A 228 -12.24 -7.66 -3.95
CA SER A 228 -12.74 -8.48 -2.84
C SER A 228 -13.44 -7.64 -1.76
N ALA A 229 -12.84 -6.53 -1.36
CA ALA A 229 -13.42 -5.60 -0.39
C ALA A 229 -14.77 -5.05 -0.86
N ILE A 230 -14.87 -4.67 -2.14
CA ILE A 230 -16.13 -4.22 -2.77
C ILE A 230 -17.21 -5.31 -2.64
N ARG A 231 -16.90 -6.57 -2.98
CA ARG A 231 -17.86 -7.67 -2.88
C ARG A 231 -18.34 -7.94 -1.46
N MET A 232 -17.45 -7.84 -0.49
CA MET A 232 -17.72 -8.18 0.91
C MET A 232 -18.38 -7.05 1.71
N LEU A 233 -18.42 -5.82 1.19
CA LEU A 233 -18.90 -4.68 1.95
C LEU A 233 -20.42 -4.74 2.19
N ASN A 234 -20.88 -4.54 3.41
CA ASN A 234 -22.29 -4.35 3.77
C ASN A 234 -22.84 -3.03 3.21
N VAL A 235 -24.16 -2.92 3.05
CA VAL A 235 -24.82 -1.65 2.76
C VAL A 235 -24.58 -0.68 3.94
N GLY A 236 -24.15 0.54 3.63
CA GLY A 236 -23.70 1.53 4.60
C GLY A 236 -22.25 1.33 5.07
N GLY A 237 -21.59 0.26 4.64
CA GLY A 237 -20.17 0.02 4.90
C GLY A 237 -19.28 0.88 4.01
N ARG A 238 -18.00 1.09 4.42
CA ARG A 238 -17.06 1.95 3.73
C ARG A 238 -15.68 1.32 3.55
N ILE A 239 -15.03 1.70 2.46
CA ILE A 239 -13.63 1.39 2.17
C ILE A 239 -12.86 2.69 2.20
N SER A 240 -11.84 2.78 3.07
CA SER A 240 -10.89 3.88 3.17
C SER A 240 -9.54 3.43 2.64
N VAL A 241 -8.97 4.14 1.65
CA VAL A 241 -7.68 3.80 1.04
C VAL A 241 -6.76 5.01 1.05
N ILE A 242 -5.60 4.85 1.70
CA ILE A 242 -4.51 5.81 1.68
C ILE A 242 -3.46 5.32 0.68
N THR A 243 -3.14 6.14 -0.30
CA THR A 243 -2.15 5.88 -1.36
C THR A 243 -0.99 6.85 -1.26
N PHE A 244 0.22 6.46 -1.71
CA PHE A 244 1.44 7.29 -1.60
C PHE A 244 2.07 7.63 -2.95
N HIS A 245 1.61 7.02 -4.03
CA HIS A 245 2.06 7.35 -5.38
C HIS A 245 0.95 7.24 -6.42
N SER A 246 1.22 7.83 -7.60
CA SER A 246 0.28 7.96 -8.72
C SER A 246 -0.33 6.66 -9.21
N LEU A 247 0.42 5.57 -9.20
CA LEU A 247 -0.04 4.28 -9.71
C LEU A 247 -1.09 3.65 -8.79
N GLU A 248 -0.85 3.66 -7.46
CA GLU A 248 -1.85 3.24 -6.47
C GLU A 248 -3.12 4.11 -6.59
N ASP A 249 -2.97 5.43 -6.58
CA ASP A 249 -4.09 6.36 -6.64
C ASP A 249 -4.93 6.18 -7.92
N ARG A 250 -4.29 5.88 -9.04
CA ARG A 250 -4.97 5.56 -10.31
C ARG A 250 -5.82 4.30 -10.19
N ILE A 251 -5.27 3.21 -9.65
CA ILE A 251 -5.99 1.95 -9.45
C ILE A 251 -7.22 2.15 -8.56
N VAL A 252 -7.03 2.80 -7.39
CA VAL A 252 -8.12 3.07 -6.45
C VAL A 252 -9.20 3.94 -7.10
N LYS A 253 -8.81 5.02 -7.78
CA LYS A 253 -9.71 5.91 -8.51
C LYS A 253 -10.51 5.15 -9.59
N ASP A 254 -9.84 4.31 -10.37
CA ASP A 254 -10.48 3.61 -11.49
C ASP A 254 -11.48 2.57 -10.97
N ILE A 255 -11.12 1.80 -9.93
CA ILE A 255 -12.03 0.84 -9.29
C ILE A 255 -13.20 1.58 -8.63
N PHE A 256 -12.95 2.63 -7.86
CA PHE A 256 -14.04 3.39 -7.22
C PHE A 256 -14.99 4.03 -8.25
N ASN A 257 -14.46 4.56 -9.35
CA ASN A 257 -15.28 5.09 -10.45
C ASN A 257 -16.11 4.01 -11.11
N LYS A 258 -15.56 2.81 -11.35
CA LYS A 258 -16.26 1.67 -11.93
C LYS A 258 -17.55 1.32 -11.16
N TYR A 259 -17.50 1.41 -9.81
CA TYR A 259 -18.61 1.04 -8.95
C TYR A 259 -19.53 2.21 -8.53
N SER A 260 -19.03 3.46 -8.58
CA SER A 260 -19.75 4.64 -8.10
C SER A 260 -20.30 5.54 -9.21
N LYS A 261 -20.04 5.21 -10.48
CA LYS A 261 -20.55 5.99 -11.62
C LYS A 261 -21.41 5.13 -12.53
N VAL A 262 -22.40 5.76 -13.14
CA VAL A 262 -23.15 5.15 -14.24
C VAL A 262 -22.22 4.92 -15.43
N ASP A 263 -22.39 3.81 -16.14
CA ASP A 263 -21.66 3.55 -17.38
C ASP A 263 -21.80 4.74 -18.36
N SER A 264 -20.70 5.09 -19.03
CA SER A 264 -20.64 6.25 -19.90
C SER A 264 -21.66 6.23 -21.05
N ASN A 265 -22.05 5.05 -21.50
CA ASN A 265 -23.07 4.89 -22.55
C ASN A 265 -24.47 5.13 -21.99
N LEU A 266 -24.75 4.64 -20.76
CA LEU A 266 -26.04 4.81 -20.09
C LEU A 266 -26.23 6.23 -19.55
N SER A 267 -25.16 6.93 -19.18
CA SER A 267 -25.22 8.31 -18.68
C SER A 267 -25.74 9.32 -19.71
N ARG A 268 -25.80 8.96 -20.99
CA ARG A 268 -26.33 9.78 -22.09
C ARG A 268 -27.86 9.59 -22.28
N LEU A 269 -28.46 8.62 -21.61
CA LEU A 269 -29.91 8.38 -21.70
C LEU A 269 -30.65 9.47 -20.89
N PRO A 270 -31.84 9.90 -21.35
CA PRO A 270 -32.69 10.82 -20.61
C PRO A 270 -33.12 10.31 -19.24
N PHE A 271 -33.12 9.00 -19.05
CA PHE A 271 -33.43 8.29 -17.82
C PHE A 271 -32.56 7.05 -17.73
N VAL A 272 -31.89 6.87 -16.60
CA VAL A 272 -31.11 5.67 -16.26
C VAL A 272 -32.02 4.74 -15.46
N PRO A 273 -32.31 3.51 -15.94
CA PRO A 273 -33.09 2.55 -15.15
C PRO A 273 -32.41 2.24 -13.81
N SER A 274 -33.20 2.04 -12.77
CA SER A 274 -32.71 1.86 -11.39
C SER A 274 -31.75 0.68 -11.21
N GLU A 275 -31.84 -0.34 -12.06
CA GLU A 275 -30.96 -1.50 -12.10
C GLU A 275 -29.51 -1.15 -12.52
N PHE A 276 -29.32 -0.04 -13.27
CA PHE A 276 -28.01 0.47 -13.70
C PHE A 276 -27.51 1.62 -12.86
N GLU A 277 -28.25 2.04 -11.85
CA GLU A 277 -27.76 3.06 -10.92
C GLU A 277 -26.63 2.49 -10.06
N PRO A 278 -25.57 3.28 -9.78
CA PRO A 278 -24.46 2.83 -8.95
C PRO A 278 -24.91 2.34 -7.58
N LYS A 279 -24.33 1.22 -7.15
CA LYS A 279 -24.55 0.67 -5.80
C LYS A 279 -23.61 1.28 -4.77
N TYR A 280 -22.70 2.11 -5.20
CA TYR A 280 -21.68 2.79 -4.38
C TYR A 280 -21.68 4.27 -4.66
N LYS A 281 -21.18 5.06 -3.69
CA LYS A 281 -20.91 6.49 -3.87
C LYS A 281 -19.52 6.84 -3.33
N THR A 282 -18.83 7.75 -3.98
CA THR A 282 -17.60 8.35 -3.43
C THR A 282 -17.98 9.27 -2.26
N VAL A 283 -17.35 9.07 -1.10
CA VAL A 283 -17.59 9.85 0.12
C VAL A 283 -16.54 10.94 0.26
N LEU A 284 -15.25 10.59 0.04
CA LEU A 284 -14.15 11.50 0.30
C LEU A 284 -13.01 11.32 -0.71
N ASN A 285 -12.30 12.43 -0.98
CA ASN A 285 -11.03 12.44 -1.71
C ASN A 285 -10.24 13.65 -1.23
N ILE A 286 -9.26 13.44 -0.35
CA ILE A 286 -8.46 14.50 0.26
C ILE A 286 -6.96 14.16 0.25
N THR A 287 -6.16 15.19 0.44
CA THR A 287 -4.73 15.12 0.76
C THR A 287 -4.51 15.57 2.20
N PRO A 288 -3.39 15.22 2.83
CA PRO A 288 -3.08 15.65 4.19
C PRO A 288 -3.00 17.17 4.30
N SER A 289 -3.27 17.68 5.50
CA SER A 289 -3.13 19.10 5.81
C SER A 289 -1.66 19.53 5.85
N ASP A 290 -1.40 20.84 5.69
CA ASP A 290 -0.05 21.39 5.83
C ASP A 290 0.54 21.16 7.24
N GLU A 291 -0.32 21.07 8.25
CA GLU A 291 0.10 20.77 9.62
C GLU A 291 0.59 19.33 9.72
N GLU A 292 -0.18 18.37 9.21
CA GLU A 292 0.24 16.98 9.19
C GLU A 292 1.54 16.76 8.40
N ILE A 293 1.70 17.44 7.26
CA ILE A 293 2.93 17.36 6.45
C ILE A 293 4.14 17.91 7.23
N ARG A 294 3.97 18.98 8.02
CA ARG A 294 5.04 19.53 8.86
C ARG A 294 5.45 18.58 9.98
N GLU A 295 4.49 17.88 10.57
CA GLU A 295 4.73 16.94 11.66
C GLU A 295 5.18 15.56 11.17
N ASN A 296 4.71 15.15 9.99
CA ASN A 296 5.01 13.87 9.36
C ASN A 296 5.27 14.02 7.85
N ASN A 297 6.52 14.25 7.48
CA ASN A 297 6.89 14.42 6.07
C ASN A 297 6.55 13.20 5.18
N ARG A 298 6.34 12.01 5.76
CA ARG A 298 5.92 10.81 5.03
C ARG A 298 4.49 10.94 4.48
N ALA A 299 3.64 11.78 5.12
CA ALA A 299 2.29 12.07 4.64
C ALA A 299 2.26 12.89 3.34
N ARG A 300 3.34 13.58 2.98
CA ARG A 300 3.38 14.59 1.90
C ARG A 300 2.80 14.12 0.56
N SER A 301 2.99 12.86 0.20
CA SER A 301 2.51 12.31 -1.08
C SER A 301 1.21 11.52 -0.92
N SER A 302 0.67 11.43 0.30
CA SER A 302 -0.49 10.60 0.55
C SER A 302 -1.80 11.22 0.04
N ARG A 303 -2.75 10.35 -0.24
CA ARG A 303 -4.12 10.70 -0.64
C ARG A 303 -5.09 9.69 -0.06
N LEU A 304 -6.12 10.17 0.61
CA LEU A 304 -7.21 9.35 1.12
C LEU A 304 -8.40 9.39 0.15
N ARG A 305 -8.89 8.20 -0.23
CA ARG A 305 -10.15 8.02 -0.94
C ARG A 305 -11.08 7.13 -0.13
N VAL A 306 -12.36 7.51 -0.08
CA VAL A 306 -13.39 6.72 0.61
C VAL A 306 -14.58 6.50 -0.30
N ILE A 307 -15.05 5.25 -0.34
CA ILE A 307 -16.28 4.83 -1.05
C ILE A 307 -17.22 4.14 -0.06
N GLU A 308 -18.53 4.30 -0.26
CA GLU A 308 -19.58 3.69 0.55
C GLU A 308 -20.52 2.87 -0.32
N ARG A 309 -20.89 1.68 0.16
CA ARG A 309 -21.97 0.89 -0.45
C ARG A 309 -23.33 1.44 -0.02
N ILE A 310 -24.20 1.84 -0.95
CA ILE A 310 -25.49 2.48 -0.68
C ILE A 310 -26.70 1.62 -1.02
N LYS A 311 -26.51 0.53 -1.79
CA LYS A 311 -27.57 -0.39 -2.23
C LYS A 311 -27.08 -1.84 -2.24
N GLU A 312 -28.01 -2.79 -2.16
CA GLU A 312 -27.77 -4.23 -2.40
C GLU A 312 -27.33 -4.54 -3.84
#